data_2687db4546ba76b4cccdb61ac3b4600e
#
_entry.id   2687db4546ba76b4cccdb61ac3b4600e
#
_cell.length_a   1.000
_cell.length_b   1.000
_cell.length_c   1.000
_cell.angle_alpha   90.00
_cell.angle_beta   90.00
_cell.angle_gamma   90.00
#
_symmetry.space_group_name_H-M   'P 1'
#
loop_
_entity.id
_entity.type
_entity.pdbx_description
1 polymer ?
#
loop_
_entity_poly.entity_id
_entity_poly.type
_entity_poly.pdbx_seq_one_letter_code
_entity_poly.pdbx_strand_id
1 'polypeptide(L)'
;GLTVGPRLEATGLSWVPLVVSFEWPSIVYALDILAWDWFFALSILFAVPVFRGGSRLERWVWILLLVSGLLSLAGLIGVPLADMQVRNIGVIGYAVVAPVAFLLIGIVFGRTQPLREDSDRDRDSRSAA
;
A
#
# COMPACT_ATOMS: atom_id res chain seq x y z
N GLY A 1 32.44 4.91 -1.26
CA GLY A 1 31.50 5.53 -2.17
C GLY A 1 32.02 5.50 -3.60
N LEU A 2 31.31 4.84 -4.50
CA LEU A 2 31.64 4.85 -5.92
C LEU A 2 31.40 6.28 -6.45
N THR A 3 32.47 6.95 -6.83
CA THR A 3 32.45 8.28 -7.44
C THR A 3 31.96 8.18 -8.89
N VAL A 4 30.67 7.96 -9.08
CA VAL A 4 30.03 7.91 -10.41
C VAL A 4 29.80 9.33 -10.96
N GLY A 5 29.59 10.32 -10.07
CA GLY A 5 29.30 11.70 -10.44
C GLY A 5 30.30 12.34 -11.40
N PRO A 6 31.62 12.37 -11.13
CA PRO A 6 32.59 13.04 -12.00
C PRO A 6 32.70 12.45 -13.41
N ARG A 7 32.45 11.13 -13.55
CA ARG A 7 32.45 10.46 -14.89
C ARG A 7 31.22 10.82 -15.70
N LEU A 8 30.05 10.97 -15.07
CA LEU A 8 28.82 11.37 -15.74
C LEU A 8 28.88 12.82 -16.24
N GLU A 9 29.49 13.73 -15.47
CA GLU A 9 29.73 15.12 -15.90
C GLU A 9 30.63 15.18 -17.13
N ALA A 10 31.72 14.40 -17.14
CA ALA A 10 32.66 14.34 -18.27
C ALA A 10 32.03 13.79 -19.56
N THR A 11 30.92 13.01 -19.47
CA THR A 11 30.20 12.46 -20.62
C THR A 11 28.97 13.28 -21.04
N GLY A 12 28.72 14.42 -20.41
CA GLY A 12 27.52 15.23 -20.66
C GLY A 12 26.21 14.60 -20.13
N LEU A 13 26.32 13.54 -19.31
CA LEU A 13 25.21 12.80 -18.72
C LEU A 13 24.90 13.25 -17.26
N SER A 14 25.24 14.47 -16.93
CA SER A 14 25.02 15.06 -15.59
C SER A 14 23.54 15.07 -15.15
N TRP A 15 22.62 15.01 -16.10
CA TRP A 15 21.16 14.92 -15.84
C TRP A 15 20.71 13.51 -15.41
N VAL A 16 21.49 12.45 -15.65
CA VAL A 16 21.09 11.07 -15.34
C VAL A 16 20.75 10.87 -13.87
N PRO A 17 21.49 11.40 -12.88
CA PRO A 17 21.09 11.31 -11.48
C PRO A 17 19.72 11.94 -11.17
N LEU A 18 19.36 13.03 -11.86
CA LEU A 18 18.04 13.67 -11.69
C LEU A 18 16.89 12.78 -12.16
N VAL A 19 17.15 11.82 -13.03
CA VAL A 19 16.14 10.89 -13.54
C VAL A 19 16.12 9.61 -12.74
N VAL A 20 17.27 8.96 -12.51
CA VAL A 20 17.36 7.58 -12.02
C VAL A 20 17.86 7.42 -10.59
N SER A 21 18.28 8.50 -9.93
CA SER A 21 18.71 8.43 -8.53
C SER A 21 17.52 8.13 -7.63
N PHE A 22 17.70 7.24 -6.64
CA PHE A 22 16.70 7.01 -5.61
C PHE A 22 16.88 7.97 -4.41
N GLU A 23 17.13 9.25 -4.75
CA GLU A 23 17.31 10.35 -3.80
C GLU A 23 16.56 11.59 -4.27
N TRP A 24 16.06 12.39 -3.34
CA TRP A 24 15.40 13.64 -3.67
C TRP A 24 16.44 14.74 -4.04
N PRO A 25 16.21 15.51 -5.11
CA PRO A 25 15.12 15.44 -6.08
C PRO A 25 15.47 14.56 -7.29
N SER A 26 14.63 13.55 -7.59
CA SER A 26 14.72 12.78 -8.82
C SER A 26 13.33 12.35 -9.31
N ILE A 27 13.21 12.03 -10.60
CA ILE A 27 11.94 11.58 -11.21
C ILE A 27 11.54 10.22 -10.64
N VAL A 28 12.48 9.27 -10.52
CA VAL A 28 12.19 7.94 -9.96
C VAL A 28 11.70 8.03 -8.53
N TYR A 29 12.32 8.86 -7.71
CA TYR A 29 11.89 9.04 -6.32
C TYR A 29 10.54 9.76 -6.21
N ALA A 30 10.25 10.72 -7.10
CA ALA A 30 8.94 11.37 -7.16
C ALA A 30 7.84 10.39 -7.59
N LEU A 31 8.12 9.49 -8.53
CA LEU A 31 7.19 8.42 -8.94
C LEU A 31 6.95 7.40 -7.82
N ASP A 32 7.98 7.06 -7.04
CA ASP A 32 7.86 6.20 -5.86
C ASP A 32 6.91 6.80 -4.83
N ILE A 33 7.09 8.09 -4.50
CA ILE A 33 6.18 8.83 -3.59
C ILE A 33 4.75 8.82 -4.14
N LEU A 34 4.57 9.11 -5.43
CA LEU A 34 3.25 9.13 -6.06
C LEU A 34 2.59 7.76 -6.01
N ALA A 35 3.35 6.68 -6.23
CA ALA A 35 2.84 5.32 -6.20
C ALA A 35 2.36 4.92 -4.79
N TRP A 36 3.19 5.13 -3.76
CA TRP A 36 2.95 4.63 -2.41
C TRP A 36 2.15 5.59 -1.54
N ASP A 37 2.48 6.86 -1.56
CA ASP A 37 1.84 7.83 -0.66
C ASP A 37 0.51 8.36 -1.24
N TRP A 38 0.30 8.30 -2.58
CA TRP A 38 -0.92 8.78 -3.22
C TRP A 38 -1.80 7.64 -3.73
N PHE A 39 -1.38 6.92 -4.78
CA PHE A 39 -2.24 5.92 -5.41
C PHE A 39 -2.54 4.73 -4.51
N PHE A 40 -1.54 4.22 -3.81
CA PHE A 40 -1.75 3.13 -2.87
C PHE A 40 -2.67 3.57 -1.72
N ALA A 41 -2.46 4.75 -1.14
CA ALA A 41 -3.30 5.28 -0.08
C ALA A 41 -4.77 5.42 -0.52
N LEU A 42 -5.02 5.98 -1.71
CA LEU A 42 -6.37 6.08 -2.25
C LEU A 42 -6.99 4.70 -2.49
N SER A 43 -6.25 3.75 -3.06
CA SER A 43 -6.73 2.38 -3.30
C SER A 43 -7.18 1.72 -2.01
N ILE A 44 -6.39 1.84 -0.94
CA ILE A 44 -6.72 1.32 0.39
C ILE A 44 -7.97 2.01 0.95
N LEU A 45 -8.04 3.34 0.88
CA LEU A 45 -9.19 4.09 1.39
C LEU A 45 -10.49 3.75 0.65
N PHE A 46 -10.44 3.50 -0.66
CA PHE A 46 -11.58 3.02 -1.42
C PHE A 46 -12.01 1.59 -1.05
N ALA A 47 -11.10 0.76 -0.54
CA ALA A 47 -11.42 -0.57 -0.04
C ALA A 47 -12.06 -0.57 1.37
N VAL A 48 -11.85 0.48 2.18
CA VAL A 48 -12.35 0.60 3.56
C VAL A 48 -13.85 0.31 3.67
N PRO A 49 -14.76 0.87 2.84
CA PRO A 49 -16.21 0.66 2.97
C PRO A 49 -16.64 -0.80 2.85
N VAL A 50 -15.87 -1.64 2.15
CA VAL A 50 -16.19 -3.06 1.92
C VAL A 50 -16.27 -3.84 3.25
N PHE A 51 -15.47 -3.44 4.24
CA PHE A 51 -15.37 -4.11 5.55
C PHE A 51 -16.22 -3.42 6.64
N ARG A 52 -17.09 -2.48 6.25
CA ARG A 52 -17.95 -1.75 7.19
C ARG A 52 -19.16 -2.59 7.59
N GLY A 53 -19.32 -2.82 8.89
CA GLY A 53 -20.50 -3.48 9.43
C GLY A 53 -20.43 -4.99 9.55
N GLY A 54 -19.28 -5.60 9.33
CA GLY A 54 -19.06 -7.03 9.47
C GLY A 54 -18.69 -7.51 10.88
N SER A 55 -18.09 -8.67 10.96
CA SER A 55 -17.59 -9.31 12.18
C SER A 55 -16.54 -8.45 12.90
N ARG A 56 -16.19 -8.85 14.16
CA ARG A 56 -15.11 -8.18 14.91
C ARG A 56 -13.79 -8.14 14.12
N LEU A 57 -13.48 -9.19 13.37
CA LEU A 57 -12.28 -9.26 12.55
C LEU A 57 -12.33 -8.25 11.40
N GLU A 58 -13.45 -8.16 10.67
CA GLU A 58 -13.64 -7.21 9.59
C GLU A 58 -13.59 -5.76 10.08
N ARG A 59 -14.05 -5.50 11.31
CA ARG A 59 -13.90 -4.19 11.95
C ARG A 59 -12.43 -3.81 12.16
N TRP A 60 -11.58 -4.77 12.57
CA TRP A 60 -10.14 -4.54 12.68
C TRP A 60 -9.51 -4.28 11.31
N VAL A 61 -9.90 -5.04 10.29
CA VAL A 61 -9.47 -4.77 8.89
C VAL A 61 -9.86 -3.36 8.48
N TRP A 62 -11.11 -2.96 8.70
CA TRP A 62 -11.60 -1.61 8.41
C TRP A 62 -10.75 -0.53 9.07
N ILE A 63 -10.46 -0.66 10.38
CA ILE A 63 -9.65 0.31 11.14
C ILE A 63 -8.23 0.38 10.56
N LEU A 64 -7.59 -0.78 10.34
CA LEU A 64 -6.21 -0.83 9.85
C LEU A 64 -6.07 -0.27 8.43
N LEU A 65 -7.01 -0.55 7.54
CA LEU A 65 -7.02 0.04 6.19
C LEU A 65 -7.20 1.56 6.26
N LEU A 66 -8.11 2.04 7.10
CA LEU A 66 -8.31 3.47 7.28
C LEU A 66 -7.05 4.16 7.83
N VAL A 67 -6.46 3.60 8.88
CA VAL A 67 -5.22 4.12 9.49
C VAL A 67 -4.07 4.08 8.48
N SER A 68 -3.89 2.98 7.76
CA SER A 68 -2.86 2.84 6.73
C SER A 68 -2.99 3.91 5.65
N GLY A 69 -4.17 4.08 5.07
CA GLY A 69 -4.41 5.06 4.01
C GLY A 69 -4.19 6.50 4.50
N LEU A 70 -4.67 6.84 5.71
CA LEU A 70 -4.49 8.18 6.28
C LEU A 70 -3.02 8.48 6.62
N LEU A 71 -2.27 7.50 7.17
CA LEU A 71 -0.85 7.66 7.43
C LEU A 71 -0.05 7.84 6.14
N SER A 72 -0.37 7.07 5.09
CA SER A 72 0.27 7.21 3.78
C SER A 72 0.04 8.61 3.20
N LEU A 73 -1.20 9.13 3.23
CA LEU A 73 -1.49 10.49 2.79
C LEU A 73 -0.80 11.55 3.67
N ALA A 74 -0.73 11.33 4.98
CA ALA A 74 -0.06 12.25 5.89
C ALA A 74 1.44 12.38 5.58
N GLY A 75 2.08 11.29 5.12
CA GLY A 75 3.47 11.29 4.68
C GLY A 75 3.74 12.28 3.55
N LEU A 76 2.75 12.54 2.67
CA LEU A 76 2.88 13.53 1.59
C LEU A 76 3.16 14.95 2.09
N ILE A 77 2.75 15.29 3.31
CA ILE A 77 3.01 16.61 3.90
C ILE A 77 4.52 16.85 4.06
N GLY A 78 5.30 15.79 4.27
CA GLY A 78 6.76 15.87 4.37
C GLY A 78 7.43 16.35 3.08
N VAL A 79 6.84 16.09 1.92
CA VAL A 79 7.43 16.44 0.61
C VAL A 79 7.55 17.97 0.42
N PRO A 80 6.48 18.78 0.55
CA PRO A 80 6.58 20.23 0.42
C PRO A 80 7.36 20.89 1.57
N LEU A 81 7.43 20.25 2.74
CA LEU A 81 8.21 20.73 3.87
C LEU A 81 9.70 20.38 3.74
N ALA A 82 10.08 19.58 2.73
CA ALA A 82 11.42 19.01 2.58
C ALA A 82 11.90 18.25 3.86
N ASP A 83 10.95 17.74 4.63
CA ASP A 83 11.19 17.01 5.88
C ASP A 83 10.92 15.50 5.68
N MET A 84 12.00 14.74 5.48
CA MET A 84 11.92 13.31 5.27
C MET A 84 11.50 12.53 6.53
N GLN A 85 11.61 13.12 7.73
CA GLN A 85 11.10 12.49 8.97
C GLN A 85 9.57 12.47 8.97
N VAL A 86 8.93 13.57 8.52
CA VAL A 86 7.48 13.64 8.35
C VAL A 86 7.02 12.64 7.27
N ARG A 87 7.77 12.50 6.17
CA ARG A 87 7.49 11.50 5.12
C ARG A 87 7.52 10.06 5.65
N ASN A 88 8.38 9.74 6.60
CA ASN A 88 8.46 8.40 7.21
C ASN A 88 7.16 7.96 7.90
N ILE A 89 6.28 8.88 8.25
CA ILE A 89 4.93 8.58 8.74
C ILE A 89 4.15 7.78 7.67
N GLY A 90 4.25 8.18 6.41
CA GLY A 90 3.65 7.47 5.29
C GLY A 90 4.21 6.05 5.15
N VAL A 91 5.53 5.90 5.27
CA VAL A 91 6.21 4.58 5.23
C VAL A 91 5.63 3.63 6.27
N ILE A 92 5.36 4.08 7.49
CA ILE A 92 4.73 3.26 8.53
C ILE A 92 3.34 2.80 8.06
N GLY A 93 2.57 3.66 7.39
CA GLY A 93 1.25 3.34 6.87
C GLY A 93 1.28 2.16 5.89
N TYR A 94 2.07 2.23 4.84
CA TYR A 94 2.08 1.20 3.80
C TYR A 94 3.03 0.03 4.09
N ALA A 95 4.14 0.21 4.79
CA ALA A 95 5.11 -0.85 5.03
C ALA A 95 4.85 -1.66 6.32
N VAL A 96 4.12 -1.11 7.29
CA VAL A 96 3.84 -1.79 8.56
C VAL A 96 2.35 -2.08 8.71
N VAL A 97 1.50 -1.05 8.62
CA VAL A 97 0.06 -1.19 8.92
C VAL A 97 -0.66 -1.98 7.82
N ALA A 98 -0.39 -1.68 6.54
CA ALA A 98 -1.05 -2.36 5.42
C ALA A 98 -0.78 -3.87 5.37
N PRO A 99 0.45 -4.40 5.54
CA PRO A 99 0.69 -5.84 5.58
C PRO A 99 -0.09 -6.55 6.68
N VAL A 100 -0.25 -5.95 7.86
CA VAL A 100 -1.08 -6.51 8.93
C VAL A 100 -2.55 -6.57 8.50
N ALA A 101 -3.07 -5.50 7.88
CA ALA A 101 -4.41 -5.49 7.34
C ALA A 101 -4.61 -6.58 6.29
N PHE A 102 -3.67 -6.77 5.37
CA PHE A 102 -3.73 -7.79 4.33
C PHE A 102 -3.69 -9.21 4.88
N LEU A 103 -2.91 -9.48 5.92
CA LEU A 103 -2.94 -10.75 6.64
C LEU A 103 -4.33 -11.04 7.23
N LEU A 104 -4.94 -10.05 7.87
CA LEU A 104 -6.30 -10.21 8.41
C LEU A 104 -7.34 -10.40 7.31
N ILE A 105 -7.23 -9.70 6.18
CA ILE A 105 -8.08 -9.92 5.00
C ILE A 105 -7.97 -11.38 4.52
N GLY A 106 -6.75 -11.90 4.42
CA GLY A 106 -6.53 -13.31 4.08
C GLY A 106 -7.25 -14.27 5.02
N ILE A 107 -7.25 -14.00 6.33
CA ILE A 107 -7.97 -14.80 7.33
C ILE A 107 -9.50 -14.65 7.14
N VAL A 108 -10.02 -13.46 6.85
CA VAL A 108 -11.44 -13.23 6.57
C VAL A 108 -11.89 -14.10 5.40
N PHE A 109 -11.19 -14.02 4.26
CA PHE A 109 -11.53 -14.80 3.08
C PHE A 109 -11.37 -16.32 3.29
N GLY A 110 -10.35 -16.75 4.02
CA GLY A 110 -10.17 -18.16 4.34
C GLY A 110 -11.30 -18.75 5.17
N ARG A 111 -11.98 -17.94 5.98
CA ARG A 111 -13.14 -18.38 6.80
C ARG A 111 -14.45 -18.46 6.02
N THR A 112 -14.57 -17.75 4.91
CA THR A 112 -15.80 -17.72 4.10
C THR A 112 -15.87 -18.84 3.06
N GLN A 113 -14.76 -19.45 2.68
CA GLN A 113 -14.71 -20.53 1.69
C GLN A 113 -15.42 -21.85 2.11
N PRO A 114 -15.32 -22.35 3.34
CA PRO A 114 -15.96 -23.63 3.72
C PRO A 114 -17.49 -23.62 3.62
N LEU A 115 -18.11 -22.47 3.89
CA LEU A 115 -19.57 -22.34 3.86
C LEU A 115 -20.16 -22.42 2.44
N ARG A 116 -19.37 -22.14 1.42
CA ARG A 116 -19.80 -22.18 0.03
C ARG A 116 -19.76 -23.59 -0.53
N GLU A 117 -18.76 -24.36 -0.16
CA GLU A 117 -18.60 -25.75 -0.59
C GLU A 117 -19.71 -26.66 -0.02
N ASP A 118 -20.11 -26.46 1.24
CA ASP A 118 -21.21 -27.18 1.86
C ASP A 118 -22.57 -26.85 1.22
N SER A 119 -22.79 -25.58 0.86
CA SER A 119 -24.01 -25.13 0.20
C SER A 119 -24.17 -25.71 -1.22
N ASP A 120 -23.08 -25.84 -1.97
CA ASP A 120 -23.09 -26.40 -3.32
C ASP A 120 -23.28 -27.93 -3.28
N ARG A 121 -22.68 -28.64 -2.31
CA ARG A 121 -22.90 -30.08 -2.10
C ARG A 121 -24.36 -30.39 -1.74
N ASP A 122 -24.99 -29.58 -0.90
CA ASP A 122 -26.39 -29.77 -0.50
C ASP A 122 -27.36 -29.49 -1.66
N ARG A 123 -27.01 -28.60 -2.59
CA ARG A 123 -27.75 -28.36 -3.84
C ARG A 123 -27.64 -29.53 -4.80
N ASP A 124 -26.44 -30.06 -5.01
CA ASP A 124 -26.22 -31.20 -5.93
C ASP A 124 -26.91 -32.46 -5.42
N SER A 125 -26.90 -32.74 -4.10
CA SER A 125 -27.59 -33.86 -3.52
C SER A 125 -29.11 -33.75 -3.66
N ARG A 126 -29.71 -32.54 -3.62
CA ARG A 126 -31.14 -32.30 -3.82
C ARG A 126 -31.57 -32.38 -5.27
N SER A 127 -30.65 -32.11 -6.21
CA SER A 127 -30.95 -32.17 -7.66
C SER A 127 -30.85 -33.61 -8.19
N ALA A 128 -30.18 -34.50 -7.45
CA ALA A 128 -29.99 -35.93 -7.81
C ALA A 128 -31.06 -36.85 -7.22
N ALA A 129 -31.94 -36.36 -6.34
CA ALA A 129 -33.04 -37.09 -5.73
C ALA A 129 -34.36 -36.81 -6.41
#